data_4a52390ecdbc821982798574f3d86db7
#
_entry.id   4a52390ecdbc821982798574f3d86db7
#
_cell.length_a   1.000
_cell.length_b   1.000
_cell.length_c   1.000
_cell.angle_alpha   90.00
_cell.angle_beta   90.00
_cell.angle_gamma   90.00
#
_symmetry.space_group_name_H-M   'P 1'
#
loop_
_entity.id
_entity.type
_entity.pdbx_description
1 polymer ?
#
loop_
_entity_poly.entity_id
_entity_poly.type
_entity_poly.pdbx_seq_one_letter_code
_entity_poly.pdbx_strand_id
1 'polypeptide(L)'
;MKVLLDNYQVNAIKIKEKNVLVVAAPGSGKTTVIINRVNYLIEERKARTRDIIVITFTKAAAENMKNRYKNTFNKTVSPFFGTFHGLFYKILLREGYKINIIESGKCHSIIRVILSKYFDDVNDDKIREVLNNISLFKTSLGNIENFKPTISNEIFKECYEQYEEYKAKEQLWDFDDLSIRVLYLLKNNERILNGYRGLFKYVLVD
;
A
#
# COMPACT_ATOMS: atom_id res chain seq x y z
N MET A 1 13.77 -19.90 -21.37
CA MET A 1 14.43 -18.88 -22.22
C MET A 1 15.10 -17.86 -21.33
N LYS A 2 16.44 -17.68 -21.37
CA LYS A 2 17.11 -16.59 -20.65
C LYS A 2 16.70 -15.27 -21.31
N VAL A 3 16.09 -14.37 -20.55
CA VAL A 3 15.78 -13.03 -21.03
C VAL A 3 17.10 -12.31 -21.24
N LEU A 4 17.34 -11.83 -22.46
CA LEU A 4 18.53 -11.01 -22.76
C LEU A 4 18.28 -9.64 -22.12
N LEU A 5 19.14 -9.27 -21.17
CA LEU A 5 19.12 -7.97 -20.51
C LEU A 5 20.05 -7.02 -21.25
N ASP A 6 19.61 -5.78 -21.44
CA ASP A 6 20.48 -4.72 -21.97
C ASP A 6 21.43 -4.15 -20.87
N ASN A 7 22.39 -3.34 -21.29
CA ASN A 7 23.39 -2.77 -20.37
C ASN A 7 22.77 -1.87 -19.29
N TYR A 8 21.69 -1.12 -19.58
CA TYR A 8 21.02 -0.26 -18.62
C TYR A 8 20.27 -1.08 -17.57
N GLN A 9 19.62 -2.15 -18.02
CA GLN A 9 18.96 -3.11 -17.13
C GLN A 9 19.96 -3.81 -16.21
N VAL A 10 21.10 -4.27 -16.76
CA VAL A 10 22.18 -4.88 -15.96
C VAL A 10 22.74 -3.91 -14.94
N ASN A 11 22.95 -2.64 -15.29
CA ASN A 11 23.40 -1.61 -14.37
C ASN A 11 22.38 -1.39 -13.24
N ALA A 12 21.08 -1.24 -13.57
CA ALA A 12 20.02 -1.08 -12.56
C ALA A 12 19.90 -2.29 -11.61
N ILE A 13 20.16 -3.51 -12.11
CA ILE A 13 20.16 -4.72 -11.28
C ILE A 13 21.35 -4.74 -10.30
N LYS A 14 22.52 -4.30 -10.72
CA LYS A 14 23.78 -4.43 -9.96
C LYS A 14 24.15 -3.21 -9.12
N ILE A 15 23.42 -2.12 -9.24
CA ILE A 15 23.69 -0.85 -8.55
C ILE A 15 23.83 -1.05 -7.03
N LYS A 16 24.80 -0.38 -6.41
CA LYS A 16 25.16 -0.56 -4.99
C LYS A 16 24.71 0.58 -4.10
N GLU A 17 24.27 1.67 -4.68
CA GLU A 17 23.83 2.86 -3.99
C GLU A 17 22.63 2.57 -3.06
N LYS A 18 22.57 3.31 -1.97
CA LYS A 18 21.58 3.10 -0.92
C LYS A 18 20.16 3.47 -1.38
N ASN A 19 20.03 4.57 -2.13
CA ASN A 19 18.76 5.05 -2.68
C ASN A 19 18.90 5.19 -4.19
N VAL A 20 18.02 4.54 -4.94
CA VAL A 20 18.07 4.50 -6.40
C VAL A 20 16.70 4.74 -6.97
N LEU A 21 16.60 5.69 -7.89
CA LEU A 21 15.43 5.89 -8.74
C LEU A 21 15.75 5.41 -10.15
N VAL A 22 14.94 4.50 -10.68
CA VAL A 22 15.04 4.02 -12.06
C VAL A 22 13.89 4.60 -12.87
N VAL A 23 14.22 5.49 -13.81
CA VAL A 23 13.23 6.07 -14.73
C VAL A 23 13.26 5.28 -16.03
N ALA A 24 12.10 4.77 -16.45
CA ALA A 24 12.02 3.90 -17.62
C ALA A 24 10.62 3.96 -18.26
N ALA A 25 10.55 3.94 -19.58
CA ALA A 25 9.31 3.97 -20.34
C ALA A 25 8.40 2.75 -20.07
N PRO A 26 7.09 2.84 -20.34
CA PRO A 26 6.22 1.66 -20.37
C PRO A 26 6.78 0.60 -21.34
N GLY A 27 6.72 -0.68 -20.94
CA GLY A 27 7.25 -1.78 -21.77
C GLY A 27 8.76 -2.01 -21.73
N SER A 28 9.56 -1.12 -21.10
CA SER A 28 11.02 -1.23 -21.01
C SER A 28 11.56 -2.37 -20.13
N GLY A 29 10.68 -3.19 -19.56
CA GLY A 29 11.09 -4.33 -18.73
C GLY A 29 11.32 -4.00 -17.25
N LYS A 30 10.72 -2.95 -16.67
CA LYS A 30 10.83 -2.60 -15.24
C LYS A 30 10.63 -3.81 -14.31
N THR A 31 9.57 -4.57 -14.52
CA THR A 31 9.29 -5.80 -13.74
C THR A 31 10.40 -6.83 -13.91
N THR A 32 10.98 -6.95 -15.12
CA THR A 32 12.13 -7.84 -15.37
C THR A 32 13.36 -7.41 -14.57
N VAL A 33 13.62 -6.11 -14.51
CA VAL A 33 14.72 -5.55 -13.69
C VAL A 33 14.51 -5.87 -12.22
N ILE A 34 13.29 -5.65 -11.68
CA ILE A 34 13.00 -5.90 -10.27
C ILE A 34 13.21 -7.37 -9.89
N ILE A 35 12.66 -8.33 -10.64
CA ILE A 35 12.81 -9.76 -10.30
C ILE A 35 14.26 -10.22 -10.45
N ASN A 36 15.03 -9.71 -11.44
CA ASN A 36 16.45 -10.00 -11.58
C ASN A 36 17.27 -9.36 -10.46
N ARG A 37 16.92 -8.14 -10.00
CA ARG A 37 17.57 -7.52 -8.85
C ARG A 37 17.33 -8.32 -7.57
N VAL A 38 16.11 -8.81 -7.34
CA VAL A 38 15.82 -9.72 -6.21
C VAL A 38 16.73 -10.94 -6.26
N ASN A 39 16.84 -11.59 -7.41
CA ASN A 39 17.74 -12.74 -7.57
C ASN A 39 19.21 -12.38 -7.34
N TYR A 40 19.68 -11.26 -7.90
CA TYR A 40 21.03 -10.76 -7.68
C TYR A 40 21.33 -10.51 -6.20
N LEU A 41 20.38 -9.88 -5.46
CA LEU A 41 20.54 -9.63 -4.03
C LEU A 41 20.69 -10.94 -3.25
N ILE A 42 19.96 -11.99 -3.59
CA ILE A 42 20.03 -13.29 -2.92
C ILE A 42 21.27 -14.05 -3.31
N GLU A 43 21.57 -14.19 -4.61
CA GLU A 43 22.65 -15.05 -5.08
C GLU A 43 24.04 -14.42 -4.91
N GLU A 44 24.17 -13.14 -5.26
CA GLU A 44 25.46 -12.45 -5.27
C GLU A 44 25.74 -11.67 -3.98
N ARG A 45 24.69 -11.03 -3.42
CA ARG A 45 24.82 -10.20 -2.20
C ARG A 45 24.52 -10.99 -0.92
N LYS A 46 24.14 -12.27 -1.05
CA LYS A 46 23.83 -13.18 0.07
C LYS A 46 22.73 -12.67 1.01
N ALA A 47 21.82 -11.84 0.47
CA ALA A 47 20.66 -11.39 1.21
C ALA A 47 19.69 -12.56 1.47
N ARG A 48 19.12 -12.62 2.66
CA ARG A 48 18.08 -13.61 2.94
C ARG A 48 16.76 -13.18 2.33
N THR A 49 15.93 -14.10 1.91
CA THR A 49 14.59 -13.78 1.34
C THR A 49 13.77 -12.87 2.24
N ARG A 50 13.85 -13.03 3.56
CA ARG A 50 13.16 -12.20 4.56
C ARG A 50 13.67 -10.77 4.67
N ASP A 51 14.89 -10.48 4.20
CA ASP A 51 15.51 -9.16 4.24
C ASP A 51 15.03 -8.26 3.07
N ILE A 52 14.27 -8.84 2.12
CA ILE A 52 13.85 -8.18 0.87
C ILE A 52 12.33 -8.08 0.84
N ILE A 53 11.82 -6.88 0.55
CA ILE A 53 10.41 -6.66 0.24
C ILE A 53 10.28 -6.00 -1.13
N VAL A 54 9.28 -6.44 -1.89
CA VAL A 54 8.90 -5.86 -3.19
C VAL A 54 7.47 -5.38 -3.09
N ILE A 55 7.28 -4.09 -3.30
CA ILE A 55 5.99 -3.42 -3.21
C ILE A 55 5.55 -2.99 -4.61
N THR A 56 4.29 -3.24 -4.93
CA THR A 56 3.65 -2.76 -6.14
C THR A 56 2.24 -2.24 -5.82
N PHE A 57 1.62 -1.56 -6.76
CA PHE A 57 0.34 -0.90 -6.54
C PHE A 57 -0.83 -1.88 -6.34
N THR A 58 -0.89 -2.99 -7.10
CA THR A 58 -2.01 -3.92 -7.03
C THR A 58 -1.61 -5.31 -6.54
N LYS A 59 -2.56 -6.01 -5.88
CA LYS A 59 -2.38 -7.40 -5.45
C LYS A 59 -2.11 -8.33 -6.64
N ALA A 60 -2.77 -8.09 -7.77
CA ALA A 60 -2.57 -8.87 -8.99
C ALA A 60 -1.15 -8.72 -9.54
N ALA A 61 -0.63 -7.48 -9.60
CA ALA A 61 0.75 -7.23 -10.03
C ALA A 61 1.76 -7.90 -9.09
N ALA A 62 1.54 -7.83 -7.77
CA ALA A 62 2.40 -8.48 -6.80
C ALA A 62 2.45 -10.01 -6.99
N GLU A 63 1.30 -10.64 -7.18
CA GLU A 63 1.22 -12.09 -7.39
C GLU A 63 1.87 -12.49 -8.74
N ASN A 64 1.63 -11.73 -9.79
CA ASN A 64 2.28 -11.94 -11.09
C ASN A 64 3.81 -11.83 -10.99
N MET A 65 4.32 -10.80 -10.29
CA MET A 65 5.77 -10.66 -10.07
C MET A 65 6.35 -11.85 -9.30
N LYS A 66 5.68 -12.25 -8.23
CA LYS A 66 6.09 -13.38 -7.40
C LYS A 66 6.15 -14.68 -8.19
N ASN A 67 5.12 -14.97 -8.97
CA ASN A 67 5.05 -16.17 -9.81
C ASN A 67 6.13 -16.13 -10.90
N ARG A 68 6.32 -14.97 -11.54
CA ARG A 68 7.37 -14.77 -12.53
C ARG A 68 8.76 -14.95 -11.93
N TYR A 69 9.02 -14.42 -10.73
CA TYR A 69 10.29 -14.65 -10.01
C TYR A 69 10.52 -16.14 -9.75
N LYS A 70 9.53 -16.84 -9.18
CA LYS A 70 9.63 -18.27 -8.89
C LYS A 70 9.91 -19.10 -10.14
N ASN A 71 9.16 -18.85 -11.22
CA ASN A 71 9.29 -19.60 -12.46
C ASN A 71 10.61 -19.30 -13.19
N THR A 72 11.04 -18.01 -13.23
CA THR A 72 12.27 -17.63 -13.94
C THR A 72 13.51 -18.21 -13.29
N PHE A 73 13.55 -18.29 -11.95
CA PHE A 73 14.73 -18.72 -11.20
C PHE A 73 14.57 -20.10 -10.55
N ASN A 74 13.50 -20.82 -10.84
CA ASN A 74 13.17 -22.11 -10.27
C ASN A 74 13.22 -22.11 -8.73
N LYS A 75 12.56 -21.14 -8.10
CA LYS A 75 12.56 -20.95 -6.64
C LYS A 75 11.26 -21.41 -6.01
N THR A 76 11.34 -22.19 -4.94
CA THR A 76 10.18 -22.58 -4.10
C THR A 76 9.82 -21.47 -3.12
N VAL A 77 10.82 -20.76 -2.58
CA VAL A 77 10.66 -19.68 -1.61
C VAL A 77 10.92 -18.34 -2.31
N SER A 78 10.18 -17.32 -1.93
CA SER A 78 10.35 -15.96 -2.45
C SER A 78 10.34 -14.94 -1.32
N PRO A 79 10.94 -13.74 -1.52
CA PRO A 79 10.70 -12.58 -0.68
C PRO A 79 9.21 -12.22 -0.61
N PHE A 80 8.90 -11.23 0.23
CA PHE A 80 7.57 -10.64 0.22
C PHE A 80 7.37 -9.85 -1.10
N PHE A 81 6.32 -10.21 -1.82
CA PHE A 81 5.75 -9.43 -2.92
C PHE A 81 4.34 -9.03 -2.51
N GLY A 82 4.04 -7.75 -2.50
CA GLY A 82 2.74 -7.26 -2.04
C GLY A 82 2.49 -5.79 -2.33
N THR A 83 1.39 -5.28 -1.78
CA THR A 83 1.07 -3.85 -1.77
C THR A 83 1.46 -3.22 -0.43
N PHE A 84 1.49 -1.87 -0.35
CA PHE A 84 1.68 -1.19 0.93
C PHE A 84 0.63 -1.61 1.96
N HIS A 85 -0.66 -1.60 1.59
CA HIS A 85 -1.72 -2.04 2.50
C HIS A 85 -1.57 -3.49 2.95
N GLY A 86 -1.16 -4.39 2.06
CA GLY A 86 -0.87 -5.80 2.39
C GLY A 86 0.31 -5.94 3.35
N LEU A 87 1.33 -5.10 3.23
CA LEU A 87 2.45 -5.04 4.18
C LEU A 87 2.00 -4.49 5.53
N PHE A 88 1.26 -3.38 5.54
CA PHE A 88 0.75 -2.74 6.76
C PHE A 88 -0.18 -3.67 7.54
N TYR A 89 -1.08 -4.35 6.85
CA TYR A 89 -1.95 -5.38 7.43
C TYR A 89 -1.13 -6.45 8.15
N LYS A 90 -0.07 -6.97 7.52
CA LYS A 90 0.81 -7.99 8.12
C LYS A 90 1.59 -7.46 9.32
N ILE A 91 2.08 -6.22 9.26
CA ILE A 91 2.77 -5.56 10.38
C ILE A 91 1.82 -5.50 11.58
N LEU A 92 0.61 -4.96 11.40
CA LEU A 92 -0.36 -4.80 12.46
C LEU A 92 -0.81 -6.13 13.07
N LEU A 93 -1.07 -7.16 12.24
CA LEU A 93 -1.38 -8.50 12.73
C LEU A 93 -0.26 -9.06 13.60
N ARG A 94 1.01 -8.88 13.17
CA ARG A 94 2.18 -9.34 13.92
C ARG A 94 2.32 -8.65 15.27
N GLU A 95 1.93 -7.38 15.35
CA GLU A 95 1.94 -6.58 16.59
C GLU A 95 0.67 -6.77 17.43
N GLY A 96 -0.17 -7.76 17.09
CA GLY A 96 -1.30 -8.19 17.91
C GLY A 96 -2.63 -7.44 17.66
N TYR A 97 -2.71 -6.62 16.61
CA TYR A 97 -3.96 -5.92 16.30
C TYR A 97 -5.00 -6.89 15.71
N LYS A 98 -6.25 -6.75 16.15
CA LYS A 98 -7.41 -7.37 15.50
C LYS A 98 -7.92 -6.44 14.41
N ILE A 99 -8.00 -6.92 13.18
CA ILE A 99 -8.32 -6.10 12.01
C ILE A 99 -9.52 -6.67 11.29
N ASN A 100 -10.61 -5.92 11.26
CA ASN A 100 -11.79 -6.20 10.48
C ASN A 100 -11.93 -5.10 9.43
N ILE A 101 -11.73 -5.43 8.16
CA ILE A 101 -11.81 -4.46 7.08
C ILE A 101 -13.27 -4.27 6.65
N ILE A 102 -13.71 -3.02 6.57
CA ILE A 102 -15.03 -2.66 6.03
C ILE A 102 -15.10 -3.00 4.53
N GLU A 103 -16.20 -3.60 4.12
CA GLU A 103 -16.43 -3.90 2.70
C GLU A 103 -16.77 -2.62 1.91
N SER A 104 -16.29 -2.53 0.67
CA SER A 104 -16.52 -1.37 -0.20
C SER A 104 -18.01 -1.07 -0.39
N GLY A 105 -18.84 -2.09 -0.56
CA GLY A 105 -20.29 -1.92 -0.67
C GLY A 105 -20.91 -1.29 0.57
N LYS A 106 -20.38 -1.58 1.75
CA LYS A 106 -20.84 -0.98 3.00
C LYS A 106 -20.43 0.49 3.12
N CYS A 107 -19.20 0.83 2.71
CA CYS A 107 -18.77 2.23 2.63
C CYS A 107 -19.71 3.05 1.75
N HIS A 108 -20.02 2.54 0.55
CA HIS A 108 -20.96 3.17 -0.38
C HIS A 108 -22.36 3.33 0.23
N SER A 109 -22.88 2.30 0.92
CA SER A 109 -24.21 2.34 1.54
C SER A 109 -24.30 3.41 2.63
N ILE A 110 -23.28 3.53 3.48
CA ILE A 110 -23.23 4.53 4.55
C ILE A 110 -23.29 5.94 3.95
N ILE A 111 -22.39 6.23 3.01
CA ILE A 111 -22.32 7.56 2.38
C ILE A 111 -23.60 7.87 1.61
N ARG A 112 -24.19 6.90 0.89
CA ARG A 112 -25.46 7.08 0.19
C ARG A 112 -26.57 7.52 1.13
N VAL A 113 -26.72 6.87 2.29
CA VAL A 113 -27.74 7.21 3.29
C VAL A 113 -27.58 8.64 3.79
N ILE A 114 -26.36 9.09 4.03
CA ILE A 114 -26.08 10.44 4.50
C ILE A 114 -26.39 11.46 3.39
N LEU A 115 -25.91 11.22 2.18
CA LEU A 115 -26.11 12.11 1.05
C LEU A 115 -27.59 12.24 0.63
N SER A 116 -28.43 11.22 0.86
CA SER A 116 -29.86 11.27 0.59
C SER A 116 -30.62 12.32 1.43
N LYS A 117 -30.00 12.86 2.48
CA LYS A 117 -30.56 14.00 3.25
C LYS A 117 -30.42 15.33 2.49
N TYR A 118 -29.46 15.41 1.57
CA TYR A 118 -29.08 16.64 0.87
C TYR A 118 -29.43 16.64 -0.63
N PHE A 119 -29.60 15.45 -1.22
CA PHE A 119 -29.81 15.30 -2.65
C PHE A 119 -30.93 14.28 -2.92
N ASP A 120 -31.85 14.62 -3.82
CA ASP A 120 -32.91 13.72 -4.27
C ASP A 120 -32.34 12.54 -5.07
N ASP A 121 -31.26 12.78 -5.83
CA ASP A 121 -30.54 11.75 -6.59
C ASP A 121 -29.08 11.66 -6.17
N VAL A 122 -28.70 10.50 -5.63
CA VAL A 122 -27.34 10.17 -5.18
C VAL A 122 -26.72 9.11 -6.09
N ASN A 123 -25.99 9.56 -7.09
CA ASN A 123 -25.26 8.69 -8.00
C ASN A 123 -23.94 8.20 -7.40
N ASP A 124 -23.35 7.17 -8.02
CA ASP A 124 -22.10 6.56 -7.53
C ASP A 124 -20.89 7.50 -7.62
N ASP A 125 -20.89 8.47 -8.53
CA ASP A 125 -19.78 9.43 -8.66
C ASP A 125 -19.74 10.39 -7.47
N LYS A 126 -20.88 10.88 -6.98
CA LYS A 126 -20.94 11.66 -5.74
C LYS A 126 -20.45 10.87 -4.53
N ILE A 127 -20.84 9.60 -4.43
CA ILE A 127 -20.38 8.72 -3.34
C ILE A 127 -18.86 8.55 -3.39
N ARG A 128 -18.30 8.27 -4.57
CA ARG A 128 -16.86 8.15 -4.76
C ARG A 128 -16.13 9.44 -4.42
N GLU A 129 -16.68 10.58 -4.82
CA GLU A 129 -16.12 11.90 -4.49
C GLU A 129 -16.00 12.10 -2.98
N VAL A 130 -17.04 11.79 -2.22
CA VAL A 130 -17.03 11.88 -0.74
C VAL A 130 -15.99 10.93 -0.16
N LEU A 131 -15.97 9.66 -0.57
CA LEU A 131 -15.01 8.67 -0.07
C LEU A 131 -13.57 9.09 -0.40
N ASN A 132 -13.32 9.67 -1.57
CA ASN A 132 -12.01 10.21 -1.94
C ASN A 132 -11.61 11.39 -1.05
N ASN A 133 -12.54 12.31 -0.74
CA ASN A 133 -12.27 13.40 0.19
C ASN A 133 -11.96 12.88 1.61
N ILE A 134 -12.69 11.87 2.08
CA ILE A 134 -12.42 11.21 3.39
C ILE A 134 -11.00 10.62 3.38
N SER A 135 -10.63 9.89 2.34
CA SER A 135 -9.29 9.29 2.21
C SER A 135 -8.19 10.36 2.17
N LEU A 136 -8.38 11.42 1.36
CA LEU A 136 -7.44 12.55 1.29
C LEU A 136 -7.28 13.24 2.65
N PHE A 137 -8.37 13.50 3.34
CA PHE A 137 -8.34 14.11 4.66
C PHE A 137 -7.58 13.24 5.67
N LYS A 138 -7.94 11.96 5.77
CA LYS A 138 -7.31 11.01 6.70
C LYS A 138 -5.81 10.90 6.45
N THR A 139 -5.40 10.77 5.20
CA THR A 139 -3.99 10.60 4.83
C THR A 139 -3.17 11.88 4.93
N SER A 140 -3.81 13.06 4.90
CA SER A 140 -3.15 14.34 5.12
C SER A 140 -2.68 14.51 6.58
N LEU A 141 -3.26 13.77 7.52
CA LEU A 141 -3.06 13.91 8.97
C LEU A 141 -3.28 15.36 9.47
N GLY A 142 -4.09 16.11 8.73
CA GLY A 142 -4.38 17.52 8.99
C GLY A 142 -5.54 17.71 9.97
N ASN A 143 -5.84 18.99 10.24
CA ASN A 143 -7.02 19.40 11.00
C ASN A 143 -8.20 19.54 10.03
N ILE A 144 -9.38 19.03 10.41
CA ILE A 144 -10.61 19.09 9.62
C ILE A 144 -11.03 20.53 9.30
N GLU A 145 -10.75 21.48 10.21
CA GLU A 145 -11.05 22.91 10.02
C GLU A 145 -10.26 23.54 8.85
N ASN A 146 -9.09 23.00 8.53
CA ASN A 146 -8.20 23.49 7.48
C ASN A 146 -8.32 22.68 6.18
N PHE A 147 -9.05 21.58 6.19
CA PHE A 147 -9.23 20.73 5.01
C PHE A 147 -10.23 21.41 4.04
N LYS A 148 -9.90 21.41 2.76
CA LYS A 148 -10.75 21.95 1.70
C LYS A 148 -11.23 20.81 0.81
N PRO A 149 -12.41 20.23 1.11
CA PRO A 149 -12.99 19.19 0.26
C PRO A 149 -13.45 19.77 -1.08
N THR A 150 -13.66 18.91 -2.06
CA THR A 150 -14.26 19.27 -3.36
C THR A 150 -15.79 19.42 -3.29
N ILE A 151 -16.40 19.04 -2.18
CA ILE A 151 -17.83 19.18 -1.84
C ILE A 151 -18.00 20.24 -0.76
N SER A 152 -19.27 20.56 -0.39
CA SER A 152 -19.54 21.44 0.74
C SER A 152 -18.86 20.95 2.02
N ASN A 153 -18.23 21.86 2.77
CA ASN A 153 -17.58 21.55 4.03
C ASN A 153 -18.54 20.93 5.05
N GLU A 154 -19.79 21.39 5.08
CA GLU A 154 -20.82 20.90 5.98
C GLU A 154 -21.18 19.44 5.67
N ILE A 155 -21.45 19.13 4.40
CA ILE A 155 -21.74 17.77 3.94
C ILE A 155 -20.51 16.86 4.17
N PHE A 156 -19.32 17.36 3.90
CA PHE A 156 -18.10 16.59 4.14
C PHE A 156 -17.94 16.21 5.61
N LYS A 157 -18.07 17.18 6.53
CA LYS A 157 -17.96 16.94 7.98
C LYS A 157 -18.97 15.89 8.44
N GLU A 158 -20.24 16.02 8.07
CA GLU A 158 -21.26 15.05 8.45
C GLU A 158 -20.95 13.65 7.89
N CYS A 159 -20.56 13.55 6.61
CA CYS A 159 -20.20 12.28 6.00
C CYS A 159 -19.01 11.64 6.72
N TYR A 160 -17.96 12.41 7.01
CA TYR A 160 -16.77 11.93 7.70
C TYR A 160 -17.08 11.46 9.11
N GLU A 161 -17.78 12.28 9.91
CA GLU A 161 -18.11 11.97 11.31
C GLU A 161 -18.99 10.72 11.40
N GLN A 162 -20.08 10.62 10.65
CA GLN A 162 -20.95 9.45 10.67
C GLN A 162 -20.28 8.18 10.13
N TYR A 163 -19.39 8.32 9.13
CA TYR A 163 -18.61 7.20 8.61
C TYR A 163 -17.62 6.66 9.65
N GLU A 164 -16.89 7.53 10.34
CA GLU A 164 -15.96 7.13 11.40
C GLU A 164 -16.70 6.58 12.63
N GLU A 165 -17.83 7.19 13.02
CA GLU A 165 -18.67 6.70 14.12
C GLU A 165 -19.19 5.28 13.82
N TYR A 166 -19.69 5.03 12.60
CA TYR A 166 -20.11 3.70 12.19
C TYR A 166 -18.96 2.68 12.30
N LYS A 167 -17.80 3.01 11.77
CA LYS A 167 -16.62 2.12 11.84
C LYS A 167 -16.21 1.84 13.28
N ALA A 168 -16.22 2.86 14.14
CA ALA A 168 -15.87 2.72 15.54
C ALA A 168 -16.85 1.80 16.28
N LYS A 169 -18.16 1.97 16.07
CA LYS A 169 -19.22 1.14 16.65
C LYS A 169 -19.11 -0.32 16.25
N GLU A 170 -18.85 -0.58 14.97
CA GLU A 170 -18.75 -1.93 14.41
C GLU A 170 -17.33 -2.51 14.50
N GLN A 171 -16.37 -1.80 15.09
CA GLN A 171 -14.95 -2.17 15.17
C GLN A 171 -14.33 -2.49 13.80
N LEU A 172 -14.64 -1.67 12.81
CA LEU A 172 -14.19 -1.80 11.44
C LEU A 172 -13.09 -0.80 11.11
N TRP A 173 -12.21 -1.19 10.19
CA TRP A 173 -11.13 -0.36 9.66
C TRP A 173 -11.25 -0.26 8.15
N ASP A 174 -10.95 0.89 7.58
CA ASP A 174 -10.69 1.02 6.15
C ASP A 174 -9.18 0.87 5.84
N PHE A 175 -8.82 0.98 4.56
CA PHE A 175 -7.42 0.85 4.15
C PHE A 175 -6.55 2.03 4.62
N ASP A 176 -7.13 3.22 4.77
CA ASP A 176 -6.41 4.38 5.29
C ASP A 176 -6.04 4.19 6.76
N ASP A 177 -6.92 3.55 7.55
CA ASP A 177 -6.65 3.22 8.95
C ASP A 177 -5.40 2.33 9.09
N LEU A 178 -5.19 1.38 8.16
CA LEU A 178 -3.98 0.55 8.18
C LEU A 178 -2.71 1.40 8.08
N SER A 179 -2.70 2.36 7.15
CA SER A 179 -1.56 3.24 6.90
C SER A 179 -1.29 4.14 8.10
N ILE A 180 -2.33 4.76 8.63
CA ILE A 180 -2.26 5.67 9.78
C ILE A 180 -1.80 4.92 11.03
N ARG A 181 -2.37 3.75 11.32
CA ARG A 181 -2.02 2.93 12.48
C ARG A 181 -0.57 2.46 12.44
N VAL A 182 -0.08 2.00 11.28
CA VAL A 182 1.33 1.63 11.13
C VAL A 182 2.24 2.83 11.35
N LEU A 183 1.88 3.99 10.78
CA LEU A 183 2.64 5.22 10.97
C LEU A 183 2.75 5.59 12.46
N TYR A 184 1.63 5.60 13.18
CA TYR A 184 1.60 5.87 14.62
C TYR A 184 2.38 4.83 15.42
N LEU A 185 2.20 3.54 15.10
CA LEU A 185 2.94 2.45 15.74
C LEU A 185 4.45 2.64 15.63
N LEU A 186 4.92 2.91 14.42
CA LEU A 186 6.35 3.07 14.16
C LEU A 186 6.91 4.39 14.71
N LYS A 187 6.14 5.49 14.71
CA LYS A 187 6.57 6.77 15.30
C LYS A 187 6.67 6.72 16.82
N ASN A 188 5.77 6.00 17.48
CA ASN A 188 5.67 5.99 18.92
C ASN A 188 6.35 4.79 19.59
N ASN A 189 6.93 3.87 18.81
CA ASN A 189 7.61 2.70 19.34
C ASN A 189 8.94 2.46 18.60
N GLU A 190 10.00 3.03 19.17
CA GLU A 190 11.34 2.95 18.59
C GLU A 190 11.86 1.50 18.51
N ARG A 191 11.51 0.64 19.47
CA ARG A 191 11.90 -0.78 19.47
C ARG A 191 11.29 -1.50 18.25
N ILE A 192 9.99 -1.28 17.98
CA ILE A 192 9.30 -1.86 16.82
C ILE A 192 9.90 -1.30 15.54
N LEU A 193 10.08 0.03 15.44
CA LEU A 193 10.69 0.68 14.29
C LEU A 193 12.07 0.09 13.96
N ASN A 194 12.95 -0.03 14.96
CA ASN A 194 14.28 -0.58 14.78
C ASN A 194 14.24 -2.08 14.41
N GLY A 195 13.27 -2.84 14.94
CA GLY A 195 13.02 -4.21 14.53
C GLY A 195 12.71 -4.33 13.03
N TYR A 196 11.81 -3.50 12.50
CA TYR A 196 11.48 -3.50 11.06
C TYR A 196 12.60 -2.93 10.20
N ARG A 197 13.36 -1.91 10.65
CA ARG A 197 14.58 -1.43 9.96
C ARG A 197 15.64 -2.51 9.84
N GLY A 198 15.81 -3.33 10.87
CA GLY A 198 16.73 -4.48 10.85
C GLY A 198 16.25 -5.63 9.96
N LEU A 199 14.92 -5.78 9.80
CA LEU A 199 14.32 -6.82 8.97
C LEU A 199 14.32 -6.45 7.48
N PHE A 200 13.87 -5.25 7.12
CA PHE A 200 13.72 -4.82 5.73
C PHE A 200 14.98 -4.09 5.24
N LYS A 201 15.99 -4.86 4.87
CA LYS A 201 17.26 -4.30 4.38
C LYS A 201 17.19 -3.80 2.95
N TYR A 202 16.34 -4.42 2.14
CA TYR A 202 16.15 -4.09 0.74
C TYR A 202 14.66 -3.88 0.45
N VAL A 203 14.32 -2.66 0.05
CA VAL A 203 12.96 -2.26 -0.32
C VAL A 203 12.96 -1.89 -1.78
N LEU A 204 12.19 -2.61 -2.58
CA LEU A 204 11.98 -2.36 -4.00
C LEU A 204 10.52 -1.94 -4.20
N VAL A 205 10.29 -0.83 -4.89
CA VAL A 205 8.96 -0.32 -5.20
C VAL A 205 8.82 -0.19 -6.71
N ASP A 206 7.70 -0.73 -7.25
CA ASP A 206 7.33 -0.67 -8.67
C ASP A 206 6.24 0.37 -8.89
#